data_f378951fb88304065bdc179caa5b4278
#
_entry.id   f378951fb88304065bdc179caa5b4278
#
_cell.length_a   1.000
_cell.length_b   1.000
_cell.length_c   1.000
_cell.angle_alpha   90.00
_cell.angle_beta   90.00
_cell.angle_gamma   90.00
#
_symmetry.space_group_name_H-M   'P 1'
#
loop_
_entity.id
_entity.type
_entity.pdbx_description
1 polymer ?
#
loop_
_entity_poly.entity_id
_entity_poly.type
_entity_poly.pdbx_seq_one_letter_code
_entity_poly.pdbx_strand_id
1 'polypeptide(L)'
;MHSYTVEPLYVKSGQEVIAADFYRPKTENKPAVIIMAHGLAALRQFKLVQYAKRFAQAGYAVVLFDYRYWGRSTGRPRELVSLTSQLEDWRTMIAHILERKSIDTRRIVLWGTSLSGGYALNLAAELKNVQAIMVQVPFVDGTESAKLYSLQQLPKALKISSQDYMGAKVGMSPKTLPVVDKNGLCFMPTADSYDGYLSIVNPDYFWSGEIPARVFFNLIRYRPIQDARNISVPVLFIASKQDSLIPMESSRETATNIAPFVQYHEWDMQHFDIYHGQWFEKAISTQLEFLHQHIGVN
;
A
#
# COMPACT_ATOMS: atom_id res chain seq x y z
N MET A 1 0.07 -27.25 -2.06
CA MET A 1 0.88 -26.05 -1.81
C MET A 1 2.19 -26.16 -2.59
N HIS A 2 2.56 -25.12 -3.34
CA HIS A 2 3.82 -25.08 -4.08
C HIS A 2 5.00 -24.71 -3.16
N SER A 3 6.16 -25.32 -3.38
CA SER A 3 7.42 -24.79 -2.87
C SER A 3 7.83 -23.56 -3.69
N TYR A 4 8.56 -22.63 -3.10
CA TYR A 4 9.01 -21.42 -3.76
C TYR A 4 10.42 -21.02 -3.32
N THR A 5 11.07 -20.20 -4.13
CA THR A 5 12.33 -19.51 -3.78
C THR A 5 12.07 -18.04 -3.52
N VAL A 6 12.92 -17.39 -2.73
CA VAL A 6 12.90 -15.94 -2.53
C VAL A 6 14.23 -15.38 -2.98
N GLU A 7 14.19 -14.46 -3.94
CA GLU A 7 15.36 -13.83 -4.53
C GLU A 7 15.31 -12.32 -4.27
N PRO A 8 16.41 -11.68 -3.84
CA PRO A 8 16.46 -10.23 -3.76
C PRO A 8 16.41 -9.64 -5.17
N LEU A 9 15.64 -8.56 -5.31
CA LEU A 9 15.51 -7.83 -6.56
C LEU A 9 15.85 -6.36 -6.30
N TYR A 10 16.63 -5.76 -7.19
CA TYR A 10 17.02 -4.35 -7.14
C TYR A 10 16.71 -3.71 -8.50
N VAL A 11 15.83 -2.71 -8.49
CA VAL A 11 15.33 -2.07 -9.71
C VAL A 11 15.65 -0.57 -9.66
N LYS A 12 16.30 -0.05 -10.72
CA LYS A 12 16.61 1.38 -10.82
C LYS A 12 15.33 2.16 -11.08
N SER A 13 15.06 3.17 -10.24
CA SER A 13 13.93 4.10 -10.35
C SER A 13 14.44 5.53 -10.26
N GLY A 14 14.53 6.21 -11.38
CA GLY A 14 15.22 7.50 -11.46
C GLY A 14 16.69 7.39 -11.05
N GLN A 15 17.09 8.13 -10.02
CA GLN A 15 18.44 8.07 -9.45
C GLN A 15 18.58 7.06 -8.32
N GLU A 16 17.47 6.48 -7.87
CA GLU A 16 17.41 5.57 -6.73
C GLU A 16 17.27 4.11 -7.16
N VAL A 17 17.45 3.20 -6.18
CA VAL A 17 17.27 1.76 -6.38
C VAL A 17 16.19 1.27 -5.43
N ILE A 18 15.16 0.66 -6.00
CA ILE A 18 14.07 0.00 -5.28
C ILE A 18 14.52 -1.41 -4.91
N ALA A 19 14.45 -1.76 -3.63
CA ALA A 19 14.69 -3.10 -3.15
C ALA A 19 13.37 -3.86 -3.01
N ALA A 20 13.34 -5.09 -3.52
CA ALA A 20 12.21 -5.99 -3.44
C ALA A 20 12.66 -7.42 -3.11
N ASP A 21 11.71 -8.23 -2.68
CA ASP A 21 11.84 -9.68 -2.61
C ASP A 21 10.93 -10.31 -3.67
N PHE A 22 11.51 -11.14 -4.52
CA PHE A 22 10.79 -11.88 -5.56
C PHE A 22 10.56 -13.32 -5.09
N TYR A 23 9.31 -13.65 -4.78
CA TYR A 23 8.87 -15.00 -4.42
C TYR A 23 8.47 -15.72 -5.70
N ARG A 24 9.23 -16.75 -6.06
CA ARG A 24 9.01 -17.54 -7.28
C ARG A 24 8.53 -18.93 -6.93
N PRO A 25 7.26 -19.27 -7.20
CA PRO A 25 6.76 -20.63 -7.01
C PRO A 25 7.41 -21.60 -7.99
N LYS A 26 7.58 -22.84 -7.58
CA LYS A 26 8.00 -23.94 -8.48
C LYS A 26 6.75 -24.48 -9.17
N THR A 27 6.49 -24.01 -10.37
CA THR A 27 5.37 -24.38 -11.23
C THR A 27 5.89 -24.85 -12.59
N GLU A 28 5.14 -25.70 -13.29
CA GLU A 28 5.49 -26.15 -14.64
C GLU A 28 5.33 -25.03 -15.66
N ASN A 29 4.28 -24.25 -15.52
CA ASN A 29 3.97 -23.10 -16.37
C ASN A 29 4.44 -21.79 -15.74
N LYS A 30 4.50 -20.72 -16.56
CA LYS A 30 4.80 -19.37 -16.08
C LYS A 30 3.70 -18.87 -15.15
N PRO A 31 3.99 -18.57 -13.89
CA PRO A 31 2.97 -18.09 -12.96
C PRO A 31 2.51 -16.68 -13.30
N ALA A 32 1.26 -16.37 -12.96
CA ALA A 32 0.79 -15.00 -12.82
C ALA A 32 1.57 -14.28 -11.70
N VAL A 33 1.65 -12.96 -11.73
CA VAL A 33 2.44 -12.20 -10.78
C VAL A 33 1.60 -11.18 -10.00
N ILE A 34 1.82 -11.16 -8.70
CA ILE A 34 1.23 -10.17 -7.79
C ILE A 34 2.33 -9.19 -7.39
N ILE A 35 2.13 -7.90 -7.67
CA ILE A 35 3.03 -6.83 -7.25
C ILE A 35 2.42 -6.18 -6.01
N MET A 36 3.21 -6.12 -4.93
CA MET A 36 2.77 -5.70 -3.60
C MET A 36 3.65 -4.59 -3.03
N ALA A 37 3.03 -3.64 -2.35
CA ALA A 37 3.75 -2.64 -1.56
C ALA A 37 3.02 -2.30 -0.25
N HIS A 38 3.76 -1.67 0.66
CA HIS A 38 3.29 -1.30 1.99
C HIS A 38 2.48 0.00 2.02
N GLY A 39 1.71 0.22 3.10
CA GLY A 39 0.97 1.44 3.39
C GLY A 39 1.84 2.60 3.85
N LEU A 40 1.21 3.62 4.45
CA LEU A 40 1.88 4.82 4.92
C LEU A 40 2.97 4.48 5.94
N ALA A 41 4.18 4.99 5.69
CA ALA A 41 5.31 4.92 6.61
C ALA A 41 5.72 3.50 7.09
N ALA A 42 5.30 2.45 6.39
CA ALA A 42 5.62 1.07 6.75
C ALA A 42 6.84 0.53 5.99
N LEU A 43 7.16 -0.73 6.22
CA LEU A 43 8.13 -1.52 5.48
C LEU A 43 7.47 -2.79 4.95
N ARG A 44 8.03 -3.38 3.89
CA ARG A 44 7.54 -4.66 3.37
C ARG A 44 7.57 -5.78 4.43
N GLN A 45 8.45 -5.67 5.43
CA GLN A 45 8.57 -6.61 6.54
C GLN A 45 7.47 -6.44 7.61
N PHE A 46 6.66 -5.39 7.53
CA PHE A 46 5.56 -5.16 8.47
C PHE A 46 4.34 -5.98 8.04
N LYS A 47 4.32 -7.27 8.44
CA LYS A 47 3.24 -8.24 8.17
C LYS A 47 2.98 -8.60 6.70
N LEU A 48 3.58 -7.94 5.70
CA LEU A 48 3.28 -8.24 4.30
C LEU A 48 3.95 -9.51 3.79
N VAL A 49 5.07 -9.89 4.38
CA VAL A 49 5.79 -11.14 4.06
C VAL A 49 4.89 -12.37 4.21
N GLN A 50 3.98 -12.37 5.19
CA GLN A 50 3.04 -13.50 5.38
C GLN A 50 2.06 -13.62 4.21
N TYR A 51 1.53 -12.51 3.65
CA TYR A 51 0.69 -12.51 2.45
C TYR A 51 1.48 -13.04 1.24
N ALA A 52 2.68 -12.50 1.00
CA ALA A 52 3.53 -12.92 -0.10
C ALA A 52 3.84 -14.42 -0.08
N LYS A 53 4.13 -14.99 1.10
CA LYS A 53 4.35 -16.43 1.27
C LYS A 53 3.11 -17.25 0.91
N ARG A 54 1.93 -16.83 1.35
CA ARG A 54 0.67 -17.54 1.08
C ARG A 54 0.33 -17.52 -0.42
N PHE A 55 0.52 -16.40 -1.11
CA PHE A 55 0.34 -16.32 -2.56
C PHE A 55 1.36 -17.19 -3.31
N ALA A 56 2.63 -17.17 -2.89
CA ALA A 56 3.65 -18.01 -3.50
C ALA A 56 3.35 -19.52 -3.33
N GLN A 57 2.88 -19.93 -2.14
CA GLN A 57 2.43 -21.28 -1.86
C GLN A 57 1.21 -21.69 -2.70
N ALA A 58 0.38 -20.73 -3.08
CA ALA A 58 -0.77 -20.95 -3.96
C ALA A 58 -0.41 -20.97 -5.46
N GLY A 59 0.88 -20.76 -5.82
CA GLY A 59 1.36 -20.86 -7.20
C GLY A 59 1.48 -19.52 -7.94
N TYR A 60 1.33 -18.39 -7.26
CA TYR A 60 1.52 -17.05 -7.84
C TYR A 60 2.95 -16.56 -7.59
N ALA A 61 3.58 -15.96 -8.57
CA ALA A 61 4.80 -15.19 -8.33
C ALA A 61 4.43 -13.91 -7.57
N VAL A 62 5.30 -13.46 -6.66
CA VAL A 62 5.06 -12.25 -5.90
C VAL A 62 6.29 -11.36 -5.91
N VAL A 63 6.09 -10.07 -6.15
CA VAL A 63 7.10 -9.04 -5.95
C VAL A 63 6.62 -8.14 -4.82
N LEU A 64 7.34 -8.13 -3.72
CA LEU A 64 7.06 -7.30 -2.56
C LEU A 64 8.21 -6.32 -2.37
N PHE A 65 7.95 -5.00 -2.54
CA PHE A 65 9.00 -3.99 -2.56
C PHE A 65 8.85 -2.92 -1.47
N ASP A 66 9.99 -2.30 -1.09
CA ASP A 66 10.03 -1.04 -0.35
C ASP A 66 10.11 0.12 -1.34
N TYR A 67 9.37 1.20 -1.11
CA TYR A 67 9.52 2.43 -1.89
C TYR A 67 10.92 3.03 -1.73
N ARG A 68 11.35 3.87 -2.68
CA ARG A 68 12.55 4.72 -2.49
C ARG A 68 12.47 5.47 -1.15
N TYR A 69 13.59 5.70 -0.52
CA TYR A 69 13.74 6.28 0.83
C TYR A 69 13.40 5.33 1.99
N TRP A 70 12.83 4.13 1.72
CA TRP A 70 12.34 3.19 2.73
C TRP A 70 13.12 1.88 2.74
N GLY A 71 13.19 1.26 3.91
CA GLY A 71 13.75 -0.07 4.09
C GLY A 71 15.12 -0.23 3.45
N ARG A 72 15.25 -1.21 2.55
CA ARG A 72 16.50 -1.51 1.82
C ARG A 72 16.64 -0.74 0.49
N SER A 73 15.63 0.02 0.08
CA SER A 73 15.70 0.94 -1.07
C SER A 73 16.57 2.15 -0.75
N THR A 74 17.21 2.73 -1.77
CA THR A 74 18.06 3.92 -1.60
C THR A 74 17.26 5.20 -1.54
N GLY A 75 17.96 6.32 -1.34
CA GLY A 75 17.41 7.68 -1.36
C GLY A 75 17.49 8.41 -0.04
N ARG A 76 17.52 9.75 -0.15
CA ARG A 76 17.56 10.67 0.99
C ARG A 76 16.62 11.84 0.77
N PRO A 77 16.02 12.44 1.83
CA PRO A 77 16.10 11.98 3.22
C PRO A 77 15.44 10.60 3.40
N ARG A 78 15.90 9.83 4.40
CA ARG A 78 15.26 8.54 4.72
C ARG A 78 13.83 8.77 5.22
N GLU A 79 13.00 7.75 5.01
CA GLU A 79 11.60 7.71 5.46
C GLU A 79 10.73 8.85 4.90
N LEU A 80 11.16 9.42 3.75
CA LEU A 80 10.33 10.38 3.02
C LEU A 80 9.17 9.64 2.33
N VAL A 81 7.95 10.09 2.61
CA VAL A 81 6.77 9.73 1.83
C VAL A 81 6.58 10.79 0.75
N SER A 82 6.67 10.37 -0.51
CA SER A 82 6.39 11.20 -1.68
C SER A 82 5.43 10.44 -2.58
N LEU A 83 4.17 10.87 -2.63
CA LEU A 83 3.12 10.16 -3.37
C LEU A 83 3.48 10.00 -4.84
N THR A 84 4.01 11.06 -5.45
CA THR A 84 4.46 11.04 -6.86
C THR A 84 5.59 10.03 -7.07
N SER A 85 6.60 10.05 -6.19
CA SER A 85 7.74 9.14 -6.30
C SER A 85 7.31 7.68 -6.03
N GLN A 86 6.40 7.45 -5.08
CA GLN A 86 5.90 6.11 -4.79
C GLN A 86 5.05 5.55 -5.94
N LEU A 87 4.23 6.37 -6.61
CA LEU A 87 3.53 5.98 -7.84
C LEU A 87 4.51 5.70 -9.00
N GLU A 88 5.60 6.47 -9.10
CA GLU A 88 6.67 6.19 -10.07
C GLU A 88 7.38 4.86 -9.77
N ASP A 89 7.62 4.55 -8.49
CA ASP A 89 8.20 3.27 -8.07
C ASP A 89 7.32 2.08 -8.48
N TRP A 90 6.00 2.21 -8.32
CA TRP A 90 5.05 1.23 -8.81
C TRP A 90 5.15 1.04 -10.32
N ARG A 91 5.12 2.13 -11.12
CA ARG A 91 5.23 2.06 -12.58
C ARG A 91 6.55 1.44 -13.02
N THR A 92 7.65 1.80 -12.33
CA THR A 92 8.98 1.23 -12.59
C THR A 92 9.03 -0.26 -12.29
N MET A 93 8.43 -0.69 -11.17
CA MET A 93 8.37 -2.11 -10.81
C MET A 93 7.51 -2.89 -11.81
N ILE A 94 6.36 -2.36 -12.21
CA ILE A 94 5.50 -2.98 -13.23
C ILE A 94 6.25 -3.11 -14.56
N ALA A 95 6.93 -2.06 -15.02
CA ALA A 95 7.71 -2.09 -16.27
C ALA A 95 8.83 -3.14 -16.20
N HIS A 96 9.57 -3.22 -15.08
CA HIS A 96 10.59 -4.24 -14.87
C HIS A 96 10.01 -5.66 -14.93
N ILE A 97 8.83 -5.86 -14.34
CA ILE A 97 8.18 -7.17 -14.34
C ILE A 97 7.69 -7.58 -15.74
N LEU A 98 7.25 -6.63 -16.57
CA LEU A 98 6.85 -6.90 -17.95
C LEU A 98 7.99 -7.46 -18.81
N GLU A 99 9.24 -7.19 -18.46
CA GLU A 99 10.42 -7.71 -19.18
C GLU A 99 10.84 -9.13 -18.74
N ARG A 100 10.26 -9.66 -17.64
CA ARG A 100 10.66 -10.96 -17.08
C ARG A 100 10.06 -12.14 -17.82
N LYS A 101 10.92 -12.92 -18.48
CA LYS A 101 10.52 -14.12 -19.24
C LYS A 101 10.04 -15.30 -18.39
N SER A 102 10.29 -15.26 -17.06
CA SER A 102 9.97 -16.36 -16.14
C SER A 102 8.55 -16.35 -15.58
N ILE A 103 7.75 -15.34 -15.92
CA ILE A 103 6.36 -15.16 -15.47
C ILE A 103 5.43 -14.92 -16.64
N ASP A 104 4.11 -15.07 -16.45
CA ASP A 104 3.11 -14.68 -17.44
C ASP A 104 2.76 -13.20 -17.27
N THR A 105 3.39 -12.37 -18.08
CA THR A 105 3.24 -10.90 -18.05
C THR A 105 1.87 -10.39 -18.50
N ARG A 106 0.98 -11.27 -19.00
CA ARG A 106 -0.42 -10.94 -19.32
C ARG A 106 -1.32 -11.01 -18.09
N ARG A 107 -0.82 -11.60 -16.98
CA ARG A 107 -1.57 -11.81 -15.74
C ARG A 107 -0.88 -11.12 -14.57
N ILE A 108 -0.90 -9.77 -14.63
CA ILE A 108 -0.37 -8.91 -13.57
C ILE A 108 -1.51 -8.48 -12.64
N VAL A 109 -1.34 -8.69 -11.35
CA VAL A 109 -2.25 -8.26 -10.29
C VAL A 109 -1.53 -7.25 -9.40
N LEU A 110 -2.16 -6.13 -9.10
CA LEU A 110 -1.66 -5.21 -8.08
C LEU A 110 -2.34 -5.52 -6.74
N TRP A 111 -1.56 -5.54 -5.69
CA TRP A 111 -2.03 -5.72 -4.33
C TRP A 111 -1.60 -4.54 -3.46
N GLY A 112 -2.56 -3.86 -2.86
CA GLY A 112 -2.28 -2.71 -2.00
C GLY A 112 -3.06 -2.72 -0.70
N THR A 113 -2.46 -2.15 0.35
CA THR A 113 -3.08 -2.00 1.67
C THR A 113 -2.98 -0.56 2.13
N SER A 114 -4.04 0.01 2.72
CA SER A 114 -4.04 1.38 3.19
C SER A 114 -3.61 2.36 2.07
N LEU A 115 -2.57 3.17 2.27
CA LEU A 115 -2.09 4.11 1.24
C LEU A 115 -1.73 3.43 -0.08
N SER A 116 -1.08 2.26 -0.05
CA SER A 116 -0.77 1.53 -1.30
C SER A 116 -2.02 0.95 -1.97
N GLY A 117 -3.09 0.73 -1.24
CA GLY A 117 -4.40 0.41 -1.82
C GLY A 117 -4.92 1.55 -2.69
N GLY A 118 -4.75 2.80 -2.25
CA GLY A 118 -5.04 3.98 -3.06
C GLY A 118 -4.19 4.05 -4.34
N TYR A 119 -2.90 3.72 -4.25
CA TYR A 119 -2.04 3.66 -5.43
C TYR A 119 -2.47 2.57 -6.41
N ALA A 120 -2.85 1.39 -5.92
CA ALA A 120 -3.33 0.32 -6.79
C ALA A 120 -4.61 0.73 -7.53
N LEU A 121 -5.53 1.46 -6.89
CA LEU A 121 -6.72 2.03 -7.52
C LEU A 121 -6.36 3.03 -8.63
N ASN A 122 -5.48 4.00 -8.36
CA ASN A 122 -5.03 4.95 -9.39
C ASN A 122 -4.38 4.24 -10.59
N LEU A 123 -3.48 3.29 -10.32
CA LEU A 123 -2.76 2.58 -11.37
C LEU A 123 -3.69 1.70 -12.22
N ALA A 124 -4.71 1.09 -11.62
CA ALA A 124 -5.71 0.31 -12.36
C ALA A 124 -6.59 1.19 -13.26
N ALA A 125 -6.84 2.44 -12.86
CA ALA A 125 -7.54 3.42 -13.69
C ALA A 125 -6.70 3.92 -14.88
N GLU A 126 -5.36 3.89 -14.74
CA GLU A 126 -4.39 4.42 -15.73
C GLU A 126 -3.85 3.33 -16.68
N LEU A 127 -3.51 2.13 -16.14
CA LEU A 127 -2.71 1.14 -16.84
C LEU A 127 -3.58 0.03 -17.46
N LYS A 128 -3.34 -0.26 -18.75
CA LYS A 128 -4.07 -1.31 -19.50
C LYS A 128 -3.49 -2.72 -19.32
N ASN A 129 -2.31 -2.84 -18.76
CA ASN A 129 -1.59 -4.12 -18.58
C ASN A 129 -1.77 -4.76 -17.21
N VAL A 130 -2.64 -4.18 -16.38
CA VAL A 130 -3.09 -4.74 -15.11
C VAL A 130 -4.35 -5.57 -15.36
N GLN A 131 -4.36 -6.83 -14.91
CA GLN A 131 -5.46 -7.76 -15.14
C GLN A 131 -6.51 -7.72 -14.02
N ALA A 132 -6.08 -7.47 -12.80
CA ALA A 132 -6.95 -7.33 -11.64
C ALA A 132 -6.23 -6.59 -10.51
N ILE A 133 -6.96 -6.10 -9.54
CA ILE A 133 -6.38 -5.52 -8.32
C ILE A 133 -7.05 -6.08 -7.06
N MET A 134 -6.28 -6.17 -6.00
CA MET A 134 -6.77 -6.50 -4.66
C MET A 134 -6.36 -5.38 -3.71
N VAL A 135 -7.33 -4.74 -3.07
CA VAL A 135 -7.09 -3.68 -2.09
C VAL A 135 -7.76 -4.02 -0.77
N GLN A 136 -7.02 -3.81 0.31
CA GLN A 136 -7.53 -3.99 1.67
C GLN A 136 -7.36 -2.71 2.46
N VAL A 137 -8.42 -2.31 3.17
CA VAL A 137 -8.53 -1.06 3.95
C VAL A 137 -7.89 0.15 3.23
N PRO A 138 -8.20 0.36 1.91
CA PRO A 138 -7.47 1.30 1.09
C PRO A 138 -7.74 2.74 1.48
N PHE A 139 -6.70 3.59 1.44
CA PHE A 139 -6.84 5.04 1.56
C PHE A 139 -7.42 5.60 0.26
N VAL A 140 -8.64 6.14 0.32
CA VAL A 140 -9.39 6.53 -0.86
C VAL A 140 -9.68 8.03 -0.96
N ASP A 141 -9.72 8.75 0.18
CA ASP A 141 -10.02 10.18 0.19
C ASP A 141 -9.31 10.93 1.32
N GLY A 142 -8.29 11.70 0.95
CA GLY A 142 -7.51 12.50 1.91
C GLY A 142 -8.29 13.66 2.52
N THR A 143 -9.29 14.21 1.81
CA THR A 143 -10.09 15.31 2.36
C THR A 143 -11.01 14.83 3.49
N GLU A 144 -11.56 13.64 3.35
CA GLU A 144 -12.36 13.02 4.40
C GLU A 144 -11.49 12.59 5.59
N SER A 145 -10.33 11.97 5.32
CA SER A 145 -9.37 11.61 6.38
C SER A 145 -8.82 12.83 7.13
N ALA A 146 -8.71 14.00 6.49
CA ALA A 146 -8.29 15.23 7.17
C ALA A 146 -9.28 15.70 8.25
N LYS A 147 -10.54 15.30 8.19
CA LYS A 147 -11.56 15.62 9.20
C LYS A 147 -11.34 14.90 10.54
N LEU A 148 -10.45 13.90 10.58
CA LEU A 148 -10.05 13.21 11.81
C LEU A 148 -9.22 14.11 12.74
N TYR A 149 -8.60 15.17 12.21
CA TYR A 149 -7.84 16.11 13.00
C TYR A 149 -8.76 17.13 13.67
N SER A 150 -8.52 17.37 14.96
CA SER A 150 -9.24 18.41 15.69
C SER A 150 -8.90 19.82 15.14
N LEU A 151 -9.76 20.80 15.47
CA LEU A 151 -9.54 22.21 15.13
C LEU A 151 -8.22 22.77 15.68
N GLN A 152 -7.64 22.16 16.72
CA GLN A 152 -6.34 22.54 17.27
C GLN A 152 -5.17 21.81 16.61
N GLN A 153 -5.36 20.57 16.17
CA GLN A 153 -4.32 19.74 15.54
C GLN A 153 -4.06 20.13 14.10
N LEU A 154 -5.11 20.34 13.31
CA LEU A 154 -4.98 20.65 11.88
C LEU A 154 -4.12 21.88 11.58
N PRO A 155 -4.30 23.06 12.22
CA PRO A 155 -3.43 24.20 12.00
C PRO A 155 -1.98 23.96 12.40
N LYS A 156 -1.73 23.18 13.47
CA LYS A 156 -0.38 22.82 13.90
C LYS A 156 0.31 21.92 12.87
N ALA A 157 -0.41 20.88 12.36
CA ALA A 157 0.10 20.01 11.32
C ALA A 157 0.47 20.81 10.05
N LEU A 158 -0.42 21.68 9.60
CA LEU A 158 -0.19 22.54 8.43
C LEU A 158 1.02 23.47 8.63
N LYS A 159 1.19 24.06 9.82
CA LYS A 159 2.35 24.90 10.14
C LYS A 159 3.67 24.12 10.05
N ILE A 160 3.76 22.96 10.70
CA ILE A 160 4.97 22.14 10.68
C ILE A 160 5.26 21.65 9.25
N SER A 161 4.23 21.24 8.51
CA SER A 161 4.35 20.81 7.11
C SER A 161 4.84 21.94 6.21
N SER A 162 4.34 23.17 6.41
CA SER A 162 4.82 24.35 5.68
C SER A 162 6.29 24.63 5.94
N GLN A 163 6.69 24.54 7.21
CA GLN A 163 8.09 24.75 7.59
C GLN A 163 9.01 23.68 7.00
N ASP A 164 8.59 22.42 6.99
CA ASP A 164 9.34 21.31 6.37
C ASP A 164 9.42 21.50 4.84
N TYR A 165 8.31 21.87 4.20
CA TYR A 165 8.27 22.11 2.75
C TYR A 165 9.20 23.26 2.33
N MET A 166 9.17 24.38 3.07
CA MET A 166 10.04 25.52 2.77
C MET A 166 11.50 25.22 3.08
N GLY A 167 11.77 24.56 4.22
CA GLY A 167 13.12 24.13 4.59
C GLY A 167 13.77 23.22 3.55
N ALA A 168 12.98 22.29 2.99
CA ALA A 168 13.46 21.38 1.95
C ALA A 168 13.96 22.11 0.68
N LYS A 169 13.33 23.23 0.31
CA LYS A 169 13.75 24.03 -0.87
C LYS A 169 15.11 24.68 -0.70
N VAL A 170 15.55 24.87 0.53
CA VAL A 170 16.84 25.49 0.86
C VAL A 170 17.82 24.47 1.49
N GLY A 171 17.55 23.18 1.34
CA GLY A 171 18.44 22.10 1.77
C GLY A 171 18.50 21.86 3.28
N MET A 172 17.53 22.34 4.06
CA MET A 172 17.45 22.10 5.49
C MET A 172 17.04 20.65 5.77
N SER A 173 17.45 20.12 6.93
CA SER A 173 17.00 18.83 7.44
C SER A 173 15.48 18.82 7.60
N PRO A 174 14.81 17.67 7.32
CA PRO A 174 13.37 17.57 7.45
C PRO A 174 12.89 17.88 8.86
N LYS A 175 11.75 18.58 8.96
CA LYS A 175 10.93 18.58 10.15
C LYS A 175 9.98 17.40 10.06
N THR A 176 9.93 16.58 11.10
CA THR A 176 9.16 15.35 11.14
C THR A 176 7.93 15.46 12.02
N LEU A 177 6.99 14.57 11.81
CA LEU A 177 5.88 14.27 12.70
C LEU A 177 5.85 12.75 12.93
N PRO A 178 5.46 12.31 14.14
CA PRO A 178 5.20 10.90 14.40
C PRO A 178 4.17 10.31 13.44
N VAL A 179 4.35 9.06 13.07
CA VAL A 179 3.34 8.28 12.32
C VAL A 179 2.11 8.06 13.19
N VAL A 180 2.33 7.64 14.42
CA VAL A 180 1.32 7.44 15.47
C VAL A 180 1.83 8.01 16.78
N ASP A 181 0.91 8.53 17.61
CA ASP A 181 1.19 9.03 18.96
C ASP A 181 -0.08 8.90 19.82
N LYS A 182 0.07 8.58 21.11
CA LYS A 182 -1.09 8.41 22.02
C LYS A 182 -1.81 9.70 22.33
N ASN A 183 -1.08 10.81 22.44
CA ASN A 183 -1.61 12.08 22.95
C ASN A 183 -1.16 13.29 22.11
N GLY A 184 -0.24 13.08 21.20
CA GLY A 184 0.39 14.13 20.41
C GLY A 184 -0.20 14.32 19.01
N LEU A 185 0.41 15.25 18.28
CA LEU A 185 0.13 15.44 16.87
C LEU A 185 0.89 14.39 16.06
N CYS A 186 0.18 13.62 15.26
CA CYS A 186 0.74 12.56 14.41
C CYS A 186 -0.03 12.42 13.10
N PHE A 187 0.43 11.54 12.20
CA PHE A 187 -0.24 11.30 10.92
C PHE A 187 -1.52 10.47 11.04
N MET A 188 -1.61 9.61 12.03
CA MET A 188 -2.80 8.78 12.31
C MET A 188 -3.33 9.10 13.71
N PRO A 189 -4.18 10.15 13.85
CA PRO A 189 -4.51 10.73 15.15
C PRO A 189 -5.68 10.03 15.86
N THR A 190 -6.01 8.80 15.53
CA THR A 190 -7.11 8.05 16.14
C THR A 190 -6.64 7.21 17.33
N ALA A 191 -7.52 6.95 18.27
CA ALA A 191 -7.16 6.33 19.56
C ALA A 191 -6.59 4.91 19.42
N ASP A 192 -7.10 4.14 18.44
CA ASP A 192 -6.69 2.77 18.15
C ASP A 192 -5.44 2.67 17.24
N SER A 193 -5.05 3.78 16.59
CA SER A 193 -3.95 3.78 15.63
C SER A 193 -2.59 3.50 16.27
N TYR A 194 -2.36 3.97 17.50
CA TYR A 194 -1.06 3.79 18.15
C TYR A 194 -0.76 2.31 18.38
N ASP A 195 -1.62 1.62 19.10
CA ASP A 195 -1.41 0.20 19.41
C ASP A 195 -1.58 -0.67 18.15
N GLY A 196 -2.52 -0.33 17.29
CA GLY A 196 -2.75 -1.00 16.00
C GLY A 196 -1.54 -0.92 15.07
N TYR A 197 -0.97 0.25 14.87
CA TYR A 197 0.23 0.41 14.03
C TYR A 197 1.44 -0.32 14.62
N LEU A 198 1.70 -0.16 15.93
CA LEU A 198 2.82 -0.84 16.57
C LEU A 198 2.70 -2.37 16.53
N SER A 199 1.48 -2.92 16.46
CA SER A 199 1.25 -4.36 16.35
C SER A 199 1.77 -4.97 15.03
N ILE A 200 1.90 -4.15 13.98
CA ILE A 200 2.44 -4.59 12.69
C ILE A 200 3.94 -4.34 12.53
N VAL A 201 4.53 -3.47 13.34
CA VAL A 201 5.96 -3.15 13.29
C VAL A 201 6.80 -4.40 13.58
N ASN A 202 7.79 -4.64 12.75
CA ASN A 202 8.77 -5.69 12.98
C ASN A 202 10.03 -5.06 13.61
N PRO A 203 10.34 -5.37 14.88
CA PRO A 203 11.44 -4.74 15.62
C PRO A 203 12.85 -5.09 15.08
N ASP A 204 12.96 -6.12 14.25
CA ASP A 204 14.22 -6.51 13.62
C ASP A 204 14.68 -5.54 12.51
N TYR A 205 13.80 -4.59 12.14
CA TYR A 205 14.07 -3.62 11.07
C TYR A 205 14.02 -2.20 11.60
N PHE A 206 14.98 -1.37 11.17
CA PHE A 206 15.02 0.03 11.55
C PHE A 206 13.80 0.77 11.01
N TRP A 207 13.13 1.47 11.90
CA TRP A 207 12.00 2.35 11.64
C TRP A 207 12.00 3.46 12.71
N SER A 208 12.04 4.73 12.30
CA SER A 208 12.14 5.85 13.25
C SER A 208 10.83 6.15 13.97
N GLY A 209 9.70 5.75 13.39
CA GLY A 209 8.37 6.15 13.87
C GLY A 209 7.95 7.55 13.43
N GLU A 210 8.79 8.28 12.70
CA GLU A 210 8.54 9.64 12.25
C GLU A 210 8.77 9.78 10.75
N ILE A 211 8.03 10.69 10.10
CA ILE A 211 8.22 11.01 8.69
C ILE A 211 8.25 12.51 8.44
N PRO A 212 8.94 12.97 7.37
CA PRO A 212 8.94 14.37 6.98
C PRO A 212 7.53 14.93 6.83
N ALA A 213 7.25 16.01 7.54
CA ALA A 213 5.89 16.55 7.71
C ALA A 213 5.28 17.09 6.40
N ARG A 214 6.11 17.45 5.42
CA ARG A 214 5.67 18.01 4.12
C ARG A 214 4.70 17.13 3.35
N VAL A 215 4.69 15.81 3.60
CA VAL A 215 3.76 14.88 2.94
C VAL A 215 2.30 15.16 3.30
N PHE A 216 2.04 15.79 4.44
CA PHE A 216 0.69 16.08 4.93
C PHE A 216 -0.17 16.84 3.89
N PHE A 217 0.42 17.82 3.21
CA PHE A 217 -0.28 18.56 2.14
C PHE A 217 -0.70 17.68 0.97
N ASN A 218 0.15 16.70 0.62
CA ASN A 218 -0.15 15.78 -0.48
C ASN A 218 -1.20 14.76 -0.07
N LEU A 219 -1.11 14.24 1.17
CA LEU A 219 -2.08 13.26 1.70
C LEU A 219 -3.49 13.83 1.73
N ILE A 220 -3.68 15.08 2.22
CA ILE A 220 -5.00 15.72 2.25
C ILE A 220 -5.63 15.84 0.86
N ARG A 221 -4.80 16.08 -0.17
CA ARG A 221 -5.25 16.27 -1.56
C ARG A 221 -5.33 14.98 -2.35
N TYR A 222 -4.82 13.88 -1.80
CA TYR A 222 -4.79 12.60 -2.48
C TYR A 222 -6.16 11.92 -2.40
N ARG A 223 -6.82 11.78 -3.55
CA ARG A 223 -8.19 11.30 -3.64
C ARG A 223 -8.37 10.24 -4.73
N PRO A 224 -7.90 9.01 -4.52
CA PRO A 224 -8.08 7.89 -5.45
C PRO A 224 -9.53 7.64 -5.87
N ILE A 225 -10.49 7.95 -5.00
CA ILE A 225 -11.93 7.88 -5.28
C ILE A 225 -12.34 8.60 -6.56
N GLN A 226 -11.64 9.66 -6.95
CA GLN A 226 -11.96 10.44 -8.16
C GLN A 226 -11.65 9.66 -9.45
N ASP A 227 -10.65 8.78 -9.42
CA ASP A 227 -10.23 7.98 -10.58
C ASP A 227 -10.95 6.62 -10.62
N ALA A 228 -11.63 6.22 -9.55
CA ALA A 228 -12.25 4.91 -9.39
C ALA A 228 -13.19 4.52 -10.53
N ARG A 229 -13.95 5.48 -11.10
CA ARG A 229 -14.88 5.26 -12.24
C ARG A 229 -14.17 4.87 -13.54
N ASN A 230 -12.87 5.08 -13.65
CA ASN A 230 -12.07 4.73 -14.83
C ASN A 230 -11.52 3.31 -14.74
N ILE A 231 -11.73 2.60 -13.63
CA ILE A 231 -11.29 1.23 -13.45
C ILE A 231 -12.21 0.30 -14.23
N SER A 232 -11.63 -0.52 -15.09
CA SER A 232 -12.34 -1.47 -15.96
C SER A 232 -11.86 -2.92 -15.82
N VAL A 233 -11.13 -3.21 -14.75
CA VAL A 233 -10.62 -4.54 -14.42
C VAL A 233 -11.24 -5.04 -13.11
N PRO A 234 -11.29 -6.37 -12.87
CA PRO A 234 -11.78 -6.92 -11.61
C PRO A 234 -11.05 -6.35 -10.39
N VAL A 235 -11.81 -5.95 -9.39
CA VAL A 235 -11.32 -5.38 -8.12
C VAL A 235 -11.86 -6.18 -6.96
N LEU A 236 -10.99 -6.71 -6.12
CA LEU A 236 -11.36 -7.10 -4.77
C LEU A 236 -11.13 -5.93 -3.82
N PHE A 237 -12.17 -5.46 -3.16
CA PHE A 237 -12.11 -4.34 -2.22
C PHE A 237 -12.59 -4.80 -0.84
N ILE A 238 -11.68 -4.86 0.13
CA ILE A 238 -11.99 -5.21 1.52
C ILE A 238 -11.94 -3.94 2.37
N ALA A 239 -13.10 -3.54 2.90
CA ALA A 239 -13.25 -2.41 3.82
C ALA A 239 -13.45 -2.90 5.26
N SER A 240 -13.09 -2.07 6.20
CA SER A 240 -13.25 -2.30 7.63
C SER A 240 -14.38 -1.42 8.18
N LYS A 241 -15.39 -2.02 8.83
CA LYS A 241 -16.52 -1.27 9.41
C LYS A 241 -16.15 -0.42 10.61
N GLN A 242 -15.13 -0.85 11.36
CA GLN A 242 -14.64 -0.13 12.55
C GLN A 242 -13.34 0.64 12.23
N ASP A 243 -13.10 0.95 10.95
CA ASP A 243 -11.92 1.72 10.53
C ASP A 243 -12.03 3.15 11.03
N SER A 244 -11.16 3.51 11.96
CA SER A 244 -11.09 4.86 12.51
C SER A 244 -10.32 5.84 11.62
N LEU A 245 -9.53 5.32 10.63
CA LEU A 245 -8.67 6.10 9.74
C LEU A 245 -9.29 6.36 8.38
N ILE A 246 -10.06 5.41 7.86
CA ILE A 246 -10.67 5.49 6.54
C ILE A 246 -12.19 5.55 6.71
N PRO A 247 -12.83 6.69 6.45
CA PRO A 247 -14.28 6.82 6.55
C PRO A 247 -15.00 5.80 5.67
N MET A 248 -15.91 5.03 6.27
CA MET A 248 -16.63 3.95 5.59
C MET A 248 -17.40 4.44 4.36
N GLU A 249 -18.00 5.64 4.45
CA GLU A 249 -18.77 6.23 3.33
C GLU A 249 -17.87 6.46 2.11
N SER A 250 -16.61 6.88 2.30
CA SER A 250 -15.67 7.04 1.19
C SER A 250 -15.32 5.69 0.55
N SER A 251 -15.24 4.62 1.34
CA SER A 251 -15.01 3.25 0.83
C SER A 251 -16.22 2.76 0.01
N ARG A 252 -17.46 3.00 0.48
CA ARG A 252 -18.70 2.65 -0.21
C ARG A 252 -18.88 3.42 -1.51
N GLU A 253 -18.63 4.72 -1.50
CA GLU A 253 -18.66 5.56 -2.68
C GLU A 253 -17.62 5.11 -3.71
N THR A 254 -16.40 4.80 -3.26
CA THR A 254 -15.34 4.27 -4.14
C THR A 254 -15.79 2.95 -4.78
N ALA A 255 -16.32 2.02 -4.02
CA ALA A 255 -16.83 0.74 -4.55
C ALA A 255 -17.98 0.97 -5.55
N THR A 256 -18.89 1.90 -5.27
CA THR A 256 -19.97 2.27 -6.19
C THR A 256 -19.41 2.84 -7.51
N ASN A 257 -18.37 3.67 -7.45
CA ASN A 257 -17.73 4.23 -8.63
C ASN A 257 -17.02 3.16 -9.50
N ILE A 258 -16.56 2.05 -8.90
CA ILE A 258 -15.90 0.94 -9.61
C ILE A 258 -16.92 -0.03 -10.24
N ALA A 259 -18.15 -0.06 -9.74
CA ALA A 259 -19.17 -1.02 -10.25
C ALA A 259 -19.31 -0.95 -11.80
N PRO A 260 -19.48 -2.09 -12.50
CA PRO A 260 -19.75 -3.44 -11.98
C PRO A 260 -18.50 -4.31 -11.70
N PHE A 261 -17.31 -3.76 -11.73
CA PHE A 261 -16.04 -4.53 -11.66
C PHE A 261 -15.59 -4.88 -10.24
N VAL A 262 -16.32 -4.45 -9.20
CA VAL A 262 -15.89 -4.62 -7.81
C VAL A 262 -16.58 -5.79 -7.11
N GLN A 263 -15.79 -6.64 -6.47
CA GLN A 263 -16.20 -7.54 -5.39
C GLN A 263 -15.91 -6.83 -4.07
N TYR A 264 -16.95 -6.27 -3.44
CA TYR A 264 -16.84 -5.42 -2.26
C TYR A 264 -17.23 -6.17 -0.99
N HIS A 265 -16.37 -6.09 0.03
CA HIS A 265 -16.61 -6.69 1.34
C HIS A 265 -16.45 -5.64 2.45
N GLU A 266 -17.39 -5.62 3.38
CA GLU A 266 -17.31 -4.87 4.63
C GLU A 266 -17.19 -5.85 5.81
N TRP A 267 -16.06 -5.82 6.50
CA TRP A 267 -15.83 -6.69 7.65
C TRP A 267 -15.86 -5.91 8.96
N ASP A 268 -16.38 -6.56 10.01
CA ASP A 268 -16.51 -5.97 11.34
C ASP A 268 -15.20 -6.10 12.12
N MET A 269 -14.22 -5.30 11.72
CA MET A 269 -12.85 -5.26 12.24
C MET A 269 -12.34 -3.83 12.26
N GLN A 270 -11.22 -3.58 12.94
CA GLN A 270 -10.46 -2.32 12.91
C GLN A 270 -9.44 -2.31 11.74
N HIS A 271 -8.82 -1.14 11.47
CA HIS A 271 -7.88 -0.96 10.36
C HIS A 271 -6.73 -1.95 10.33
N PHE A 272 -6.15 -2.24 11.51
CA PHE A 272 -4.95 -3.09 11.62
C PHE A 272 -5.26 -4.57 11.87
N ASP A 273 -6.50 -4.94 12.15
CA ASP A 273 -6.87 -6.32 12.44
C ASP A 273 -6.61 -7.26 11.25
N ILE A 274 -6.73 -6.75 10.03
CA ILE A 274 -6.56 -7.52 8.79
C ILE A 274 -5.17 -8.18 8.67
N TYR A 275 -4.19 -7.72 9.44
CA TYR A 275 -2.85 -8.31 9.45
C TYR A 275 -2.68 -9.44 10.47
N HIS A 276 -3.71 -9.78 11.26
CA HIS A 276 -3.61 -10.67 12.41
C HIS A 276 -4.68 -11.76 12.44
N GLY A 277 -4.32 -12.91 13.01
CA GLY A 277 -5.23 -13.96 13.41
C GLY A 277 -6.28 -14.34 12.37
N GLN A 278 -7.54 -14.42 12.81
CA GLN A 278 -8.66 -14.83 11.96
C GLN A 278 -8.91 -13.89 10.78
N TRP A 279 -8.65 -12.58 10.91
CA TRP A 279 -8.86 -11.61 9.84
C TRP A 279 -7.81 -11.75 8.73
N PHE A 280 -6.56 -12.05 9.09
CA PHE A 280 -5.53 -12.41 8.11
C PHE A 280 -5.91 -13.67 7.34
N GLU A 281 -6.35 -14.74 8.02
CA GLU A 281 -6.75 -15.99 7.36
C GLU A 281 -7.97 -15.77 6.45
N LYS A 282 -8.95 -15.00 6.91
CA LYS A 282 -10.12 -14.64 6.09
C LYS A 282 -9.71 -13.82 4.87
N ALA A 283 -8.81 -12.84 5.04
CA ALA A 283 -8.32 -12.01 3.94
C ALA A 283 -7.60 -12.86 2.88
N ILE A 284 -6.69 -13.75 3.29
CA ILE A 284 -5.98 -14.66 2.37
C ILE A 284 -6.95 -15.58 1.65
N SER A 285 -7.92 -16.19 2.35
CA SER A 285 -8.91 -17.07 1.70
C SER A 285 -9.68 -16.33 0.62
N THR A 286 -10.25 -15.17 0.97
CA THR A 286 -11.01 -14.34 0.02
C THR A 286 -10.17 -13.86 -1.16
N GLN A 287 -8.91 -13.47 -0.91
CA GLN A 287 -7.99 -13.03 -1.97
C GLN A 287 -7.59 -14.18 -2.90
N LEU A 288 -7.38 -15.38 -2.37
CA LEU A 288 -7.08 -16.57 -3.19
C LEU A 288 -8.29 -17.02 -4.01
N GLU A 289 -9.50 -16.94 -3.48
CA GLU A 289 -10.74 -17.20 -4.22
C GLU A 289 -10.91 -16.22 -5.38
N PHE A 290 -10.71 -14.93 -5.13
CA PHE A 290 -10.74 -13.90 -6.16
C PHE A 290 -9.68 -14.14 -7.26
N LEU A 291 -8.45 -14.47 -6.88
CA LEU A 291 -7.38 -14.79 -7.82
C LEU A 291 -7.72 -16.03 -8.66
N HIS A 292 -8.29 -17.07 -8.04
CA HIS A 292 -8.71 -18.28 -8.77
C HIS A 292 -9.79 -17.95 -9.80
N GLN A 293 -10.76 -17.11 -9.45
CA GLN A 293 -11.89 -16.73 -10.32
C GLN A 293 -11.44 -15.88 -11.52
N HIS A 294 -10.53 -14.91 -11.32
CA HIS A 294 -10.22 -13.89 -12.33
C HIS A 294 -8.87 -14.08 -13.03
N ILE A 295 -7.93 -14.78 -12.40
CA ILE A 295 -6.55 -14.95 -12.87
C ILE A 295 -6.24 -16.41 -13.22
N GLY A 296 -6.82 -17.35 -12.48
CA GLY A 296 -6.52 -18.77 -12.57
C GLY A 296 -5.15 -19.13 -11.97
N VAL A 297 -4.98 -20.40 -11.63
CA VAL A 297 -3.70 -21.01 -11.26
C VAL A 297 -3.29 -21.92 -12.42
N ASN A 298 -2.02 -21.93 -12.78
CA ASN A 298 -1.47 -22.87 -13.77
C ASN A 298 -0.99 -24.14 -13.10
#